data_8337affbb00fffaaa1f2b07faff3cf1b
#
_entry.id   8337affbb00fffaaa1f2b07faff3cf1b
#
_cell.length_a   1.000
_cell.length_b   1.000
_cell.length_c   1.000
_cell.angle_alpha   90.00
_cell.angle_beta   90.00
_cell.angle_gamma   90.00
#
_symmetry.space_group_name_H-M   'P 1'
#
loop_
_entity.id
_entity.type
_entity.pdbx_description
1 polymer ?
#
loop_
_entity_poly.entity_id
_entity_poly.type
_entity_poly.pdbx_seq_one_letter_code
_entity_poly.pdbx_strand_id
1 'polypeptide(L)'
;MGVYFLLLFVGLCWGQYNPNTLPKRTSIVHLFEWRWQDIAQECERYLAPNGFGGVQISPPNENVIITDPQQPWWERYQPVSYKLCTRSGNETEFRDMVTRCNNVGVHIYVDAVINHMCGANAGAGDHATCGSYFNAKTEDFPAVPYSGWDFNDHKCKSKSGNIEDYHDISQVRDCRLVSLLDLALGKDYVRSRIAEYLNRLIDIGVAGFRIDAAKHMWPEDVKAILDKLKDLNARWFPAGTKPFIYQEVIDLGGEPIKGSDYFGNGRVTEFKYGAKLGTVLRKWNGEKMAYLKNWGEGWGFVPTDRALVFVDNHDNQRGHGAGGSSILTFWDSRLYKMASGFMLAHPYGFTRVMSSFRWPRYFENGKDINDWVGPPSNADGSIKPVTINEDTTCGNDWVCEHRWRQIKNMVIFRNVVDGEPFSNWWDNGSNQVAFGRGNKGFIIFNNDDWSLNISLQTGLPAGTYCDVISGQKEGDFCTAVEVHVATDGMANFLIGNEDKDPFIAIHVDAKL
;
A
#
# COMPACT_ATOMS: atom_id res chain seq x y z
N MET A 1 -36.89 20.18 41.19
CA MET A 1 -36.53 18.90 40.53
C MET A 1 -35.69 19.22 39.32
N GLY A 2 -34.38 19.12 39.45
CA GLY A 2 -33.43 19.33 38.33
C GLY A 2 -33.20 18.03 37.58
N VAL A 3 -33.51 18.02 36.29
CA VAL A 3 -33.24 16.89 35.41
C VAL A 3 -31.82 17.01 34.93
N TYR A 4 -30.92 16.16 35.42
CA TYR A 4 -29.56 16.03 34.90
C TYR A 4 -29.59 15.18 33.62
N PHE A 5 -29.38 15.81 32.46
CA PHE A 5 -29.10 15.09 31.23
C PHE A 5 -27.66 14.53 31.28
N LEU A 6 -27.58 13.23 31.44
CA LEU A 6 -26.31 12.49 31.29
C LEU A 6 -26.02 12.38 29.78
N LEU A 7 -25.15 13.25 29.23
CA LEU A 7 -24.59 13.07 27.91
C LEU A 7 -23.60 11.90 27.93
N LEU A 8 -24.10 10.73 27.52
CA LEU A 8 -23.23 9.60 27.17
C LEU A 8 -22.43 9.99 25.93
N PHE A 9 -21.17 10.41 26.13
CA PHE A 9 -20.18 10.42 25.09
C PHE A 9 -19.88 8.96 24.70
N VAL A 10 -20.57 8.44 23.68
CA VAL A 10 -20.11 7.26 22.98
C VAL A 10 -18.87 7.71 22.21
N GLY A 11 -17.72 7.49 22.78
CA GLY A 11 -16.45 7.63 22.11
C GLY A 11 -16.42 6.66 20.92
N LEU A 12 -16.81 7.15 19.75
CA LEU A 12 -16.59 6.45 18.50
C LEU A 12 -15.07 6.26 18.37
N CYS A 13 -14.61 5.04 18.54
CA CYS A 13 -13.19 4.67 18.41
C CYS A 13 -12.80 4.70 16.93
N TRP A 14 -12.61 5.90 16.39
CA TRP A 14 -12.25 6.14 14.98
C TRP A 14 -10.73 6.01 14.73
N GLY A 15 -9.95 5.85 15.79
CA GLY A 15 -8.50 6.00 15.76
C GLY A 15 -7.77 5.05 14.83
N GLN A 16 -8.16 3.77 14.77
CA GLN A 16 -7.43 2.74 14.03
C GLN A 16 -7.78 2.69 12.53
N TYR A 17 -8.86 3.30 12.11
CA TYR A 17 -9.24 3.43 10.70
C TYR A 17 -8.73 4.72 10.06
N ASN A 18 -8.32 5.68 10.87
CA ASN A 18 -7.83 6.97 10.40
C ASN A 18 -6.34 6.86 10.04
N PRO A 19 -5.96 7.21 8.81
CA PRO A 19 -4.56 7.22 8.40
C PRO A 19 -3.66 8.20 9.17
N ASN A 20 -4.24 9.15 9.88
CA ASN A 20 -3.52 10.20 10.62
C ASN A 20 -2.66 11.10 9.73
N THR A 21 -2.92 11.15 8.44
CA THR A 21 -2.24 12.06 7.52
C THR A 21 -2.67 13.51 7.77
N LEU A 22 -1.82 14.45 7.39
CA LEU A 22 -2.20 15.86 7.40
C LEU A 22 -3.40 16.11 6.48
N PRO A 23 -4.22 17.15 6.75
CA PRO A 23 -5.32 17.54 5.87
C PRO A 23 -4.85 17.71 4.42
N LYS A 24 -5.66 17.26 3.46
CA LYS A 24 -5.36 17.28 2.01
C LYS A 24 -4.09 16.48 1.62
N ARG A 25 -3.76 15.46 2.38
CA ARG A 25 -2.75 14.46 2.03
C ARG A 25 -3.38 13.09 2.15
N THR A 26 -4.03 12.63 1.08
CA THR A 26 -4.98 11.50 1.10
C THR A 26 -4.42 10.20 0.55
N SER A 27 -3.13 10.18 0.19
CA SER A 27 -2.48 8.96 -0.33
C SER A 27 -1.14 8.73 0.35
N ILE A 28 -0.78 7.45 0.48
CA ILE A 28 0.55 7.02 0.91
C ILE A 28 1.26 6.31 -0.24
N VAL A 29 2.57 6.18 -0.13
CA VAL A 29 3.42 5.43 -1.07
C VAL A 29 4.17 4.33 -0.35
N HIS A 30 4.23 3.13 -0.96
CA HIS A 30 5.13 2.07 -0.51
C HIS A 30 6.48 2.22 -1.23
N LEU A 31 7.49 2.71 -0.50
CA LEU A 31 8.88 2.77 -0.98
C LEU A 31 9.57 1.43 -0.70
N PHE A 32 9.29 0.46 -1.56
CA PHE A 32 9.68 -0.93 -1.36
C PHE A 32 11.19 -1.11 -1.38
N GLU A 33 11.75 -1.62 -0.30
CA GLU A 33 13.16 -1.92 -0.08
C GLU A 33 14.10 -0.70 0.03
N TRP A 34 13.57 0.50 0.08
CA TRP A 34 14.39 1.70 0.19
C TRP A 34 15.16 1.74 1.52
N ARG A 35 16.38 2.29 1.46
CA ARG A 35 17.16 2.62 2.67
C ARG A 35 16.50 3.76 3.43
N TRP A 36 16.64 3.75 4.75
CA TRP A 36 16.07 4.81 5.62
C TRP A 36 16.57 6.20 5.24
N GLN A 37 17.86 6.32 4.91
CA GLN A 37 18.46 7.60 4.49
C GLN A 37 17.81 8.12 3.19
N ASP A 38 17.54 7.26 2.23
CA ASP A 38 16.90 7.65 0.96
C ASP A 38 15.45 8.08 1.19
N ILE A 39 14.72 7.39 2.07
CA ILE A 39 13.34 7.76 2.45
C ILE A 39 13.31 9.13 3.12
N ALA A 40 14.22 9.39 4.06
CA ALA A 40 14.32 10.69 4.74
C ALA A 40 14.49 11.84 3.75
N GLN A 41 15.40 11.68 2.79
CA GLN A 41 15.61 12.64 1.71
C GLN A 41 14.38 12.78 0.81
N GLU A 42 13.72 11.68 0.47
CA GLU A 42 12.54 11.69 -0.39
C GLU A 42 11.35 12.38 0.26
N CYS A 43 11.16 12.21 1.56
CA CYS A 43 10.14 12.95 2.31
C CYS A 43 10.31 14.46 2.16
N GLU A 44 11.55 14.96 2.30
CA GLU A 44 11.86 16.38 2.25
C GLU A 44 11.85 16.95 0.83
N ARG A 45 12.55 16.26 -0.11
CA ARG A 45 12.76 16.78 -1.47
C ARG A 45 11.56 16.59 -2.39
N TYR A 46 10.71 15.58 -2.16
CA TYR A 46 9.68 15.20 -3.13
C TYR A 46 8.30 14.95 -2.51
N LEU A 47 8.18 14.09 -1.51
CA LEU A 47 6.86 13.64 -1.03
C LEU A 47 6.08 14.78 -0.37
N ALA A 48 6.71 15.56 0.51
CA ALA A 48 6.06 16.70 1.16
C ALA A 48 5.64 17.78 0.14
N PRO A 49 6.50 18.23 -0.79
CA PRO A 49 6.10 19.22 -1.80
C PRO A 49 4.98 18.77 -2.72
N ASN A 50 4.85 17.45 -2.95
CA ASN A 50 3.84 16.88 -3.86
C ASN A 50 2.62 16.28 -3.15
N GLY A 51 2.44 16.57 -1.85
CA GLY A 51 1.20 16.28 -1.13
C GLY A 51 0.98 14.81 -0.76
N PHE A 52 2.02 13.99 -0.69
CA PHE A 52 1.94 12.63 -0.13
C PHE A 52 1.76 12.67 1.38
N GLY A 53 0.86 11.86 1.90
CA GLY A 53 0.55 11.82 3.34
C GLY A 53 1.49 10.95 4.15
N GLY A 54 2.09 9.95 3.54
CA GLY A 54 3.00 9.05 4.25
C GLY A 54 3.68 8.01 3.37
N VAL A 55 4.52 7.23 4.03
CA VAL A 55 5.32 6.15 3.43
C VAL A 55 5.10 4.87 4.20
N GLN A 56 4.71 3.81 3.49
CA GLN A 56 4.88 2.45 3.98
C GLN A 56 6.30 2.02 3.71
N ILE A 57 7.01 1.58 4.74
CA ILE A 57 8.38 1.08 4.65
C ILE A 57 8.39 -0.46 4.66
N SER A 58 9.47 -1.05 4.17
CA SER A 58 9.74 -2.48 4.34
C SER A 58 10.02 -2.81 5.81
N PRO A 59 9.86 -4.08 6.25
CA PRO A 59 10.01 -4.44 7.66
C PRO A 59 11.34 -3.95 8.26
N PRO A 60 11.31 -3.20 9.38
CA PRO A 60 12.52 -2.61 9.94
C PRO A 60 13.24 -3.51 10.94
N ASN A 61 12.66 -4.65 11.30
CA ASN A 61 13.22 -5.56 12.28
C ASN A 61 14.24 -6.53 11.68
N GLU A 62 15.14 -7.00 12.48
CA GLU A 62 16.18 -7.98 12.12
C GLU A 62 15.60 -9.24 11.50
N ASN A 63 16.17 -9.66 10.37
CA ASN A 63 15.77 -10.84 9.60
C ASN A 63 16.97 -11.77 9.33
N VAL A 64 16.67 -13.01 8.92
CA VAL A 64 17.66 -13.96 8.45
C VAL A 64 18.35 -13.42 7.20
N ILE A 65 19.66 -13.65 7.09
CA ILE A 65 20.39 -13.45 5.82
C ILE A 65 20.32 -14.74 5.02
N ILE A 66 19.71 -14.70 3.85
CA ILE A 66 19.56 -15.82 2.94
C ILE A 66 20.57 -15.67 1.81
N THR A 67 21.32 -16.74 1.53
CA THR A 67 22.39 -16.75 0.53
C THR A 67 22.07 -17.60 -0.70
N ASP A 68 21.03 -18.43 -0.62
CA ASP A 68 20.55 -19.25 -1.74
C ASP A 68 19.00 -19.27 -1.74
N PRO A 69 18.36 -18.52 -2.67
CA PRO A 69 18.97 -17.55 -3.57
C PRO A 69 19.56 -16.35 -2.83
N GLN A 70 20.45 -15.60 -3.51
CA GLN A 70 21.22 -14.53 -2.88
C GLN A 70 20.32 -13.34 -2.49
N GLN A 71 20.12 -13.16 -1.20
CA GLN A 71 19.39 -12.03 -0.59
C GLN A 71 18.08 -11.69 -1.32
N PRO A 72 17.10 -12.62 -1.35
CA PRO A 72 15.81 -12.38 -1.97
C PRO A 72 15.03 -11.30 -1.20
N TRP A 73 14.12 -10.60 -1.88
CA TRP A 73 13.30 -9.56 -1.23
C TRP A 73 12.51 -10.10 -0.03
N TRP A 74 12.07 -11.36 -0.11
CA TRP A 74 11.26 -12.00 0.93
C TRP A 74 12.05 -12.42 2.19
N GLU A 75 13.39 -12.30 2.21
CA GLU A 75 14.16 -12.55 3.44
C GLU A 75 13.74 -11.59 4.58
N ARG A 76 13.27 -10.38 4.24
CA ARG A 76 12.80 -9.39 5.20
C ARG A 76 11.53 -9.81 5.93
N TYR A 77 10.84 -10.80 5.41
CA TYR A 77 9.65 -11.39 6.04
C TYR A 77 9.98 -12.64 6.88
N GLN A 78 11.26 -12.83 7.22
CA GLN A 78 11.73 -13.90 8.08
C GLN A 78 12.42 -13.34 9.33
N PRO A 79 11.66 -12.90 10.35
CA PRO A 79 12.20 -12.29 11.56
C PRO A 79 13.11 -13.23 12.37
N VAL A 80 14.15 -12.65 12.97
CA VAL A 80 15.00 -13.28 13.99
C VAL A 80 14.85 -12.55 15.32
N SER A 81 14.63 -11.25 15.29
CA SER A 81 14.38 -10.42 16.47
C SER A 81 13.60 -9.16 16.10
N TYR A 82 13.31 -8.33 17.10
CA TYR A 82 12.68 -7.03 16.91
C TYR A 82 13.69 -5.86 17.01
N LYS A 83 14.98 -6.14 16.90
CA LYS A 83 16.01 -5.12 16.78
C LYS A 83 15.84 -4.37 15.45
N LEU A 84 16.00 -3.04 15.47
CA LEU A 84 15.87 -2.19 14.28
C LEU A 84 17.20 -2.15 13.51
N CYS A 85 17.50 -3.19 12.76
CA CYS A 85 18.76 -3.40 12.08
C CYS A 85 18.55 -4.29 10.87
N THR A 86 18.52 -3.70 9.68
CA THR A 86 18.29 -4.38 8.40
C THR A 86 19.19 -3.81 7.31
N ARG A 87 19.07 -4.33 6.09
CA ARG A 87 19.74 -3.75 4.91
C ARG A 87 19.28 -2.33 4.58
N SER A 88 18.13 -1.90 5.06
CA SER A 88 17.65 -0.50 4.90
C SER A 88 18.33 0.47 5.86
N GLY A 89 18.91 0.00 6.94
CA GLY A 89 19.66 0.82 7.89
C GLY A 89 19.53 0.33 9.34
N ASN A 90 20.27 1.00 10.22
CA ASN A 90 20.26 0.76 11.65
C ASN A 90 19.19 1.63 12.37
N GLU A 91 19.10 1.48 13.70
CA GLU A 91 18.10 2.22 14.48
C GLU A 91 18.32 3.74 14.46
N THR A 92 19.55 4.21 14.46
CA THR A 92 19.86 5.66 14.39
C THR A 92 19.34 6.25 13.08
N GLU A 93 19.58 5.57 11.97
CA GLU A 93 19.09 5.96 10.64
C GLU A 93 17.56 5.87 10.57
N PHE A 94 16.96 4.86 11.19
CA PHE A 94 15.49 4.72 11.28
C PHE A 94 14.87 5.90 12.06
N ARG A 95 15.43 6.25 13.21
CA ARG A 95 14.96 7.39 14.03
C ARG A 95 15.11 8.71 13.28
N ASP A 96 16.21 8.91 12.57
CA ASP A 96 16.44 10.09 11.73
C ASP A 96 15.39 10.19 10.62
N MET A 97 15.12 9.08 9.92
CA MET A 97 14.07 9.01 8.89
C MET A 97 12.70 9.40 9.44
N VAL A 98 12.26 8.80 10.54
CA VAL A 98 10.95 9.08 11.14
C VAL A 98 10.84 10.54 11.55
N THR A 99 11.88 11.09 12.18
CA THR A 99 11.91 12.48 12.60
C THR A 99 11.84 13.45 11.42
N ARG A 100 12.68 13.24 10.40
CA ARG A 100 12.74 14.11 9.22
C ARG A 100 11.46 14.07 8.40
N CYS A 101 10.88 12.88 8.20
CA CYS A 101 9.61 12.74 7.49
C CYS A 101 8.46 13.42 8.26
N ASN A 102 8.33 13.17 9.56
CA ASN A 102 7.30 13.81 10.39
C ASN A 102 7.45 15.34 10.39
N ASN A 103 8.67 15.88 10.44
CA ASN A 103 8.92 17.32 10.44
C ASN A 103 8.40 18.02 9.18
N VAL A 104 8.26 17.31 8.06
CA VAL A 104 7.68 17.83 6.82
C VAL A 104 6.25 17.32 6.57
N GLY A 105 5.64 16.66 7.56
CA GLY A 105 4.25 16.19 7.51
C GLY A 105 4.03 14.96 6.63
N VAL A 106 5.06 14.15 6.44
CA VAL A 106 4.99 12.83 5.79
C VAL A 106 5.20 11.75 6.84
N HIS A 107 4.18 10.97 7.13
CA HIS A 107 4.21 10.00 8.22
C HIS A 107 4.73 8.64 7.78
N ILE A 108 5.27 7.88 8.73
CA ILE A 108 5.81 6.54 8.48
C ILE A 108 4.85 5.48 8.98
N TYR A 109 4.57 4.49 8.12
CA TYR A 109 3.79 3.29 8.42
C TYR A 109 4.69 2.08 8.28
N VAL A 110 4.76 1.28 9.34
CA VAL A 110 5.66 0.14 9.41
C VAL A 110 4.97 -1.13 8.93
N ASP A 111 5.66 -1.90 8.11
CA ASP A 111 5.27 -3.26 7.78
C ASP A 111 5.63 -4.17 8.96
N ALA A 112 4.62 -4.56 9.74
CA ALA A 112 4.75 -5.32 10.98
C ALA A 112 4.59 -6.80 10.71
N VAL A 113 5.70 -7.54 10.68
CA VAL A 113 5.74 -8.99 10.53
C VAL A 113 5.67 -9.62 11.92
N ILE A 114 4.46 -9.99 12.34
CA ILE A 114 4.18 -10.45 13.72
C ILE A 114 3.50 -11.82 13.79
N ASN A 115 3.13 -12.41 12.65
CA ASN A 115 2.53 -13.73 12.60
C ASN A 115 3.54 -14.84 12.89
N HIS A 116 4.79 -14.66 12.52
CA HIS A 116 5.80 -15.71 12.45
C HIS A 116 7.22 -15.18 12.66
N MET A 117 8.15 -16.08 12.88
CA MET A 117 9.60 -15.87 12.83
C MET A 117 10.14 -16.37 11.48
N CYS A 118 11.41 -16.79 11.41
CA CYS A 118 12.02 -17.27 10.16
C CYS A 118 11.45 -18.64 9.72
N GLY A 119 11.85 -19.08 8.54
CA GLY A 119 11.53 -20.42 8.02
C GLY A 119 12.12 -21.53 8.86
N ALA A 120 11.40 -22.64 8.98
CA ALA A 120 11.84 -23.83 9.75
C ALA A 120 13.18 -24.40 9.27
N ASN A 121 13.56 -24.15 8.03
CA ASN A 121 14.83 -24.59 7.39
C ASN A 121 15.89 -23.50 7.37
N ALA A 122 15.71 -22.40 8.08
CA ALA A 122 16.69 -21.30 8.10
C ALA A 122 18.01 -21.68 8.83
N GLY A 123 18.04 -22.85 9.47
CA GLY A 123 19.23 -23.35 10.17
C GLY A 123 19.42 -22.77 11.57
N ALA A 124 20.66 -22.73 12.01
CA ALA A 124 21.07 -22.17 13.28
C ALA A 124 22.38 -21.41 13.14
N GLY A 125 22.54 -20.33 13.88
CA GLY A 125 23.76 -19.50 13.84
C GLY A 125 23.45 -18.04 14.09
N ASP A 126 24.37 -17.20 13.62
CA ASP A 126 24.31 -15.72 13.74
C ASP A 126 24.12 -15.03 12.39
N HIS A 127 23.68 -15.75 11.37
CA HIS A 127 23.42 -15.24 10.02
C HIS A 127 22.10 -14.47 9.96
N ALA A 128 22.03 -13.42 10.74
CA ALA A 128 20.95 -12.45 10.82
C ALA A 128 21.48 -11.03 10.59
N THR A 129 20.65 -10.10 10.17
CA THR A 129 21.07 -8.75 9.77
C THR A 129 21.69 -7.91 10.89
N CYS A 130 21.50 -8.29 12.14
CA CYS A 130 22.13 -7.69 13.33
C CYS A 130 23.11 -8.65 14.05
N GLY A 131 23.36 -9.84 13.49
CA GLY A 131 24.24 -10.86 14.07
C GLY A 131 23.66 -11.57 15.29
N SER A 132 22.35 -11.49 15.54
CA SER A 132 21.74 -12.22 16.65
C SER A 132 21.71 -13.73 16.37
N TYR A 133 22.06 -14.52 17.38
CA TYR A 133 21.94 -15.96 17.31
C TYR A 133 20.47 -16.39 17.26
N PHE A 134 20.20 -17.43 16.48
CA PHE A 134 18.91 -18.13 16.45
C PHE A 134 19.11 -19.62 16.09
N ASN A 135 18.12 -20.44 16.42
CA ASN A 135 18.06 -21.83 15.99
C ASN A 135 16.62 -22.16 15.55
N ALA A 136 16.41 -22.22 14.25
CA ALA A 136 15.07 -22.47 13.68
C ALA A 136 14.56 -23.90 14.02
N LYS A 137 15.45 -24.88 14.13
CA LYS A 137 15.06 -26.27 14.41
C LYS A 137 14.54 -26.48 15.85
N THR A 138 15.08 -25.75 16.80
CA THR A 138 14.65 -25.77 18.20
C THR A 138 13.78 -24.61 18.59
N GLU A 139 13.44 -23.74 17.61
CA GLU A 139 12.60 -22.54 17.79
C GLU A 139 13.14 -21.62 18.89
N ASP A 140 14.45 -21.46 18.91
CA ASP A 140 15.15 -20.66 19.91
C ASP A 140 15.57 -19.31 19.29
N PHE A 141 15.01 -18.22 19.83
CA PHE A 141 15.26 -16.85 19.39
C PHE A 141 15.60 -15.96 20.60
N PRO A 142 16.82 -16.09 21.16
CA PRO A 142 17.18 -15.44 22.43
C PRO A 142 17.09 -13.92 22.41
N ALA A 143 17.23 -13.31 21.23
CA ALA A 143 17.20 -11.84 21.09
C ALA A 143 15.81 -11.23 21.22
N VAL A 144 14.73 -12.04 21.29
CA VAL A 144 13.35 -11.55 21.55
C VAL A 144 13.04 -11.51 23.05
N PRO A 145 13.07 -12.55 23.91
CA PRO A 145 13.34 -13.99 23.73
C PRO A 145 12.08 -14.83 23.46
N TYR A 146 12.18 -15.75 22.49
CA TYR A 146 11.21 -16.81 22.23
C TYR A 146 11.86 -18.17 22.33
N SER A 147 11.07 -19.17 22.71
CA SER A 147 11.45 -20.59 22.76
C SER A 147 10.38 -21.46 22.10
N GLY A 148 10.60 -22.74 21.92
CA GLY A 148 9.63 -23.65 21.31
C GLY A 148 8.23 -23.65 21.93
N TRP A 149 8.10 -23.20 23.18
CA TRP A 149 6.79 -23.02 23.82
C TRP A 149 5.97 -21.84 23.26
N ASP A 150 6.59 -20.95 22.50
CA ASP A 150 5.99 -19.72 21.98
C ASP A 150 5.47 -19.88 20.54
N PHE A 151 5.49 -21.12 20.04
CA PHE A 151 5.05 -21.48 18.68
C PHE A 151 3.85 -22.43 18.69
N ASN A 152 3.11 -22.48 17.57
CA ASN A 152 1.85 -23.22 17.43
C ASN A 152 2.01 -24.68 16.95
N ASP A 153 3.21 -25.25 16.90
CA ASP A 153 3.44 -26.60 16.37
C ASP A 153 2.56 -27.67 17.04
N HIS A 154 2.32 -27.53 18.33
CA HIS A 154 1.43 -28.42 19.08
C HIS A 154 -0.07 -28.21 18.75
N LYS A 155 -0.43 -27.06 18.20
CA LYS A 155 -1.80 -26.67 17.87
C LYS A 155 -2.16 -27.00 16.43
N CYS A 156 -1.20 -26.92 15.51
CA CYS A 156 -1.36 -27.27 14.12
C CYS A 156 -1.69 -28.76 13.95
N LYS A 157 -2.74 -29.07 13.20
CA LYS A 157 -3.20 -30.44 12.98
C LYS A 157 -2.90 -30.97 11.58
N SER A 158 -2.24 -30.19 10.72
CA SER A 158 -1.81 -30.67 9.41
C SER A 158 -0.66 -31.69 9.55
N LYS A 159 -0.49 -32.55 8.56
CA LYS A 159 0.56 -33.58 8.59
C LYS A 159 1.97 -33.02 8.46
N SER A 160 2.12 -31.98 7.65
CA SER A 160 3.43 -31.35 7.38
C SER A 160 3.79 -30.27 8.39
N GLY A 161 2.85 -29.81 9.24
CA GLY A 161 3.00 -28.62 10.05
C GLY A 161 2.73 -27.32 9.29
N ASN A 162 2.56 -27.40 7.96
CA ASN A 162 2.23 -26.27 7.10
C ASN A 162 0.72 -26.21 6.81
N ILE A 163 0.26 -25.10 6.29
CA ILE A 163 -1.10 -24.97 5.75
C ILE A 163 -1.20 -25.87 4.52
N GLU A 164 -2.11 -26.84 4.56
CA GLU A 164 -2.40 -27.79 3.46
C GLU A 164 -3.77 -27.53 2.82
N ASP A 165 -4.70 -26.92 3.56
CA ASP A 165 -6.05 -26.60 3.11
C ASP A 165 -6.48 -25.19 3.56
N TYR A 166 -6.68 -24.30 2.60
CA TYR A 166 -7.16 -22.93 2.85
C TYR A 166 -8.67 -22.84 3.16
N HIS A 167 -9.41 -23.96 3.04
CA HIS A 167 -10.80 -24.05 3.50
C HIS A 167 -10.91 -24.45 4.98
N ASP A 168 -9.82 -24.91 5.59
CA ASP A 168 -9.74 -25.15 7.02
C ASP A 168 -9.19 -23.91 7.75
N ILE A 169 -10.08 -23.15 8.37
CA ILE A 169 -9.74 -21.91 9.10
C ILE A 169 -8.67 -22.17 10.16
N SER A 170 -8.74 -23.31 10.87
CA SER A 170 -7.79 -23.64 11.91
C SER A 170 -6.40 -23.88 11.35
N GLN A 171 -6.27 -24.55 10.20
CA GLN A 171 -4.99 -24.70 9.54
C GLN A 171 -4.40 -23.36 9.10
N VAL A 172 -5.21 -22.51 8.47
CA VAL A 172 -4.76 -21.21 7.98
C VAL A 172 -4.22 -20.33 9.11
N ARG A 173 -4.77 -20.45 10.32
CA ARG A 173 -4.44 -19.59 11.47
C ARG A 173 -3.53 -20.23 12.53
N ASP A 174 -3.33 -21.53 12.50
CA ASP A 174 -2.55 -22.25 13.53
C ASP A 174 -1.40 -23.08 12.94
N CYS A 175 -1.28 -23.16 11.60
CA CYS A 175 -0.18 -23.87 10.93
C CYS A 175 0.77 -22.89 10.24
N ARG A 176 1.95 -23.38 9.88
CA ARG A 176 2.99 -22.56 9.25
C ARG A 176 2.58 -22.12 7.84
N LEU A 177 2.67 -20.84 7.58
CA LEU A 177 2.60 -20.28 6.23
C LEU A 177 3.94 -20.55 5.52
N VAL A 178 3.93 -21.36 4.47
CA VAL A 178 5.14 -21.73 3.68
C VAL A 178 6.38 -22.00 4.52
N SER A 179 6.22 -22.82 5.55
CA SER A 179 7.28 -23.22 6.51
C SER A 179 7.79 -22.15 7.48
N LEU A 180 7.18 -20.96 7.52
CA LEU A 180 7.49 -19.92 8.50
C LEU A 180 7.02 -20.35 9.89
N LEU A 181 7.90 -20.27 10.90
CA LEU A 181 7.61 -20.69 12.26
C LEU A 181 6.50 -19.85 12.88
N ASP A 182 5.36 -20.46 13.14
CA ASP A 182 4.11 -19.79 13.49
C ASP A 182 4.02 -19.46 14.97
N LEU A 183 3.90 -18.18 15.33
CA LEU A 183 3.87 -17.71 16.71
C LEU A 183 2.55 -18.04 17.41
N ALA A 184 2.64 -18.46 18.67
CA ALA A 184 1.49 -18.74 19.53
C ALA A 184 0.86 -17.44 20.06
N LEU A 185 0.16 -16.72 19.21
CA LEU A 185 -0.43 -15.41 19.52
C LEU A 185 -1.57 -15.46 20.54
N GLY A 186 -2.07 -16.64 20.86
CA GLY A 186 -2.98 -16.86 21.97
C GLY A 186 -2.35 -16.66 23.36
N LYS A 187 -1.02 -16.63 23.45
CA LYS A 187 -0.27 -16.44 24.70
C LYS A 187 -0.01 -14.97 24.98
N ASP A 188 -0.33 -14.53 26.20
CA ASP A 188 -0.11 -13.13 26.60
C ASP A 188 1.38 -12.74 26.58
N TYR A 189 2.28 -13.68 26.86
CA TYR A 189 3.72 -13.46 26.75
C TYR A 189 4.12 -13.05 25.33
N VAL A 190 3.66 -13.79 24.31
CA VAL A 190 3.96 -13.50 22.90
C VAL A 190 3.33 -12.18 22.48
N ARG A 191 2.06 -11.96 22.81
CA ARG A 191 1.34 -10.70 22.57
C ARG A 191 2.09 -9.50 23.17
N SER A 192 2.61 -9.66 24.38
CA SER A 192 3.35 -8.59 25.07
C SER A 192 4.69 -8.29 24.42
N ARG A 193 5.45 -9.31 23.96
CA ARG A 193 6.71 -9.08 23.21
C ARG A 193 6.45 -8.31 21.91
N ILE A 194 5.40 -8.66 21.18
CA ILE A 194 4.99 -7.95 19.96
C ILE A 194 4.56 -6.51 20.28
N ALA A 195 3.72 -6.33 21.29
CA ALA A 195 3.25 -5.00 21.70
C ALA A 195 4.41 -4.08 22.15
N GLU A 196 5.40 -4.60 22.84
CA GLU A 196 6.61 -3.85 23.19
C GLU A 196 7.37 -3.37 21.95
N TYR A 197 7.52 -4.23 20.93
CA TYR A 197 8.11 -3.86 19.65
C TYR A 197 7.34 -2.72 18.97
N LEU A 198 6.03 -2.88 18.82
CA LEU A 198 5.17 -1.88 18.17
C LEU A 198 5.13 -0.57 18.98
N ASN A 199 5.08 -0.63 20.31
CA ASN A 199 5.10 0.54 21.16
C ASN A 199 6.43 1.30 21.10
N ARG A 200 7.55 0.60 20.95
CA ARG A 200 8.85 1.26 20.69
C ARG A 200 8.84 2.06 19.39
N LEU A 201 8.24 1.53 18.33
CA LEU A 201 8.07 2.23 17.07
C LEU A 201 7.15 3.45 17.20
N ILE A 202 6.06 3.33 17.96
CA ILE A 202 5.17 4.45 18.29
C ILE A 202 5.93 5.55 19.06
N ASP A 203 6.74 5.19 20.05
CA ASP A 203 7.55 6.13 20.80
C ASP A 203 8.56 6.87 19.91
N ILE A 204 9.09 6.23 18.87
CA ILE A 204 9.96 6.86 17.86
C ILE A 204 9.19 7.88 17.01
N GLY A 205 7.89 7.67 16.78
CA GLY A 205 7.04 8.59 16.01
C GLY A 205 6.34 8.00 14.81
N VAL A 206 6.25 6.66 14.70
CA VAL A 206 5.52 5.95 13.64
C VAL A 206 4.00 6.21 13.76
N ALA A 207 3.32 6.38 12.63
CA ALA A 207 1.90 6.76 12.57
C ALA A 207 0.93 5.56 12.52
N GLY A 208 1.44 4.38 12.20
CA GLY A 208 0.60 3.19 12.06
C GLY A 208 1.35 2.00 11.48
N PHE A 209 0.59 0.93 11.24
CA PHE A 209 1.13 -0.36 10.87
C PHE A 209 0.32 -1.02 9.75
N ARG A 210 1.04 -1.59 8.77
CA ARG A 210 0.54 -2.71 7.98
C ARG A 210 0.75 -3.97 8.80
N ILE A 211 -0.29 -4.71 9.06
CA ILE A 211 -0.17 -6.00 9.73
C ILE A 211 -0.02 -7.08 8.65
N ASP A 212 1.21 -7.55 8.49
CA ASP A 212 1.57 -8.61 7.55
C ASP A 212 0.85 -9.91 7.90
N ALA A 213 0.45 -10.68 6.88
CA ALA A 213 -0.16 -12.01 7.04
C ALA A 213 -1.32 -12.05 8.05
N ALA A 214 -2.12 -11.00 8.15
CA ALA A 214 -3.21 -10.91 9.13
C ALA A 214 -4.24 -12.03 8.96
N LYS A 215 -4.47 -12.49 7.73
CA LYS A 215 -5.33 -13.65 7.42
C LYS A 215 -4.94 -14.91 8.21
N HIS A 216 -3.65 -15.04 8.53
CA HIS A 216 -3.04 -16.20 9.23
C HIS A 216 -3.04 -16.05 10.76
N MET A 217 -3.66 -15.00 11.27
CA MET A 217 -3.82 -14.75 12.71
C MET A 217 -5.30 -14.72 13.06
N TRP A 218 -5.64 -15.18 14.27
CA TRP A 218 -6.98 -15.02 14.78
C TRP A 218 -7.27 -13.54 15.01
N PRO A 219 -8.41 -12.98 14.54
CA PRO A 219 -8.72 -11.56 14.69
C PRO A 219 -8.68 -11.07 16.14
N GLU A 220 -9.12 -11.90 17.08
CA GLU A 220 -9.09 -11.61 18.52
C GLU A 220 -7.67 -11.56 19.09
N ASP A 221 -6.74 -12.35 18.55
CA ASP A 221 -5.33 -12.29 18.95
C ASP A 221 -4.68 -11.00 18.47
N VAL A 222 -4.95 -10.59 17.23
CA VAL A 222 -4.53 -9.29 16.69
C VAL A 222 -5.11 -8.17 17.55
N LYS A 223 -6.41 -8.22 17.85
CA LYS A 223 -7.07 -7.24 18.72
C LYS A 223 -6.38 -7.15 20.08
N ALA A 224 -6.07 -8.26 20.71
CA ALA A 224 -5.43 -8.27 22.01
C ALA A 224 -4.02 -7.63 22.00
N ILE A 225 -3.29 -7.75 20.90
CA ILE A 225 -2.02 -7.04 20.69
C ILE A 225 -2.28 -5.54 20.54
N LEU A 226 -3.22 -5.15 19.67
CA LEU A 226 -3.55 -3.75 19.41
C LEU A 226 -4.06 -3.01 20.65
N ASP A 227 -4.80 -3.70 21.52
CA ASP A 227 -5.30 -3.15 22.79
C ASP A 227 -4.18 -2.82 23.79
N LYS A 228 -2.96 -3.36 23.59
CA LYS A 228 -1.76 -3.05 24.39
C LYS A 228 -0.97 -1.86 23.83
N LEU A 229 -1.36 -1.30 22.69
CA LEU A 229 -0.62 -0.21 22.06
C LEU A 229 -0.91 1.14 22.70
N LYS A 230 0.13 1.94 22.80
CA LYS A 230 0.07 3.33 23.23
C LYS A 230 -0.64 4.21 22.19
N ASP A 231 -1.05 5.38 22.61
CA ASP A 231 -1.36 6.48 21.71
C ASP A 231 -0.10 6.93 20.96
N LEU A 232 -0.29 7.54 19.78
CA LEU A 232 0.81 8.08 18.98
C LEU A 232 1.58 9.17 19.74
N ASN A 233 2.84 9.37 19.36
CA ASN A 233 3.73 10.34 19.99
C ASN A 233 3.18 11.77 19.86
N ALA A 234 2.89 12.40 20.99
CA ALA A 234 2.29 13.72 21.07
C ALA A 234 3.19 14.86 20.53
N ARG A 235 4.46 14.58 20.19
CA ARG A 235 5.32 15.55 19.49
C ARG A 235 4.79 15.86 18.08
N TRP A 236 4.19 14.90 17.41
CA TRP A 236 3.74 15.03 16.02
C TRP A 236 2.25 14.77 15.80
N PHE A 237 1.57 14.18 16.76
CA PHE A 237 0.15 13.82 16.65
C PHE A 237 -0.64 14.42 17.82
N PRO A 238 -1.93 14.76 17.60
CA PRO A 238 -2.79 15.18 18.71
C PRO A 238 -2.85 14.12 19.81
N ALA A 239 -2.92 14.56 21.07
CA ALA A 239 -3.05 13.65 22.20
C ALA A 239 -4.26 12.71 22.05
N GLY A 240 -4.10 11.44 22.40
CA GLY A 240 -5.14 10.42 22.28
C GLY A 240 -5.30 9.82 20.90
N THR A 241 -4.46 10.20 19.92
CA THR A 241 -4.49 9.63 18.56
C THR A 241 -4.03 8.17 18.58
N LYS A 242 -4.82 7.27 18.05
CA LYS A 242 -4.48 5.85 17.90
C LYS A 242 -3.69 5.59 16.61
N PRO A 243 -2.82 4.56 16.59
CA PRO A 243 -2.13 4.19 15.36
C PRO A 243 -3.10 3.75 14.29
N PHE A 244 -2.83 4.15 13.04
CA PHE A 244 -3.53 3.63 11.87
C PHE A 244 -3.19 2.16 11.66
N ILE A 245 -4.22 1.33 11.47
CA ILE A 245 -4.06 -0.11 11.25
C ILE A 245 -4.69 -0.48 9.91
N TYR A 246 -3.92 -1.14 9.07
CA TYR A 246 -4.42 -1.83 7.89
C TYR A 246 -3.79 -3.22 7.81
N GLN A 247 -4.64 -4.20 7.62
CA GLN A 247 -4.31 -5.61 7.77
C GLN A 247 -4.28 -6.26 6.40
N GLU A 248 -3.20 -6.99 6.12
CA GLU A 248 -3.14 -7.80 4.92
C GLU A 248 -4.05 -9.02 5.06
N VAL A 249 -5.18 -8.96 4.40
CA VAL A 249 -6.11 -10.09 4.29
C VAL A 249 -6.36 -10.36 2.83
N ILE A 250 -5.76 -11.44 2.31
CA ILE A 250 -5.97 -11.86 0.92
C ILE A 250 -7.31 -12.59 0.83
N ASP A 251 -8.33 -11.89 0.36
CA ASP A 251 -9.69 -12.40 0.15
C ASP A 251 -10.16 -12.04 -1.27
N LEU A 252 -10.04 -12.99 -2.19
CA LEU A 252 -10.59 -12.88 -3.55
C LEU A 252 -11.97 -13.55 -3.67
N GLY A 253 -12.54 -14.04 -2.57
CA GLY A 253 -13.72 -14.89 -2.52
C GLY A 253 -13.38 -16.37 -2.62
N GLY A 254 -14.36 -17.24 -2.32
CA GLY A 254 -14.20 -18.69 -2.39
C GLY A 254 -13.65 -19.36 -1.14
N GLU A 255 -12.94 -18.64 -0.27
CA GLU A 255 -12.44 -19.15 1.01
C GLU A 255 -13.31 -18.70 2.18
N PRO A 256 -13.30 -19.45 3.32
CA PRO A 256 -14.14 -19.11 4.48
C PRO A 256 -13.68 -17.85 5.21
N ILE A 257 -12.38 -17.54 5.25
CA ILE A 257 -11.84 -16.34 5.89
C ILE A 257 -12.12 -15.12 5.01
N LYS A 258 -12.71 -14.09 5.61
CA LYS A 258 -13.12 -12.86 4.93
C LYS A 258 -12.40 -11.64 5.47
N GLY A 259 -12.25 -10.63 4.64
CA GLY A 259 -11.75 -9.31 5.10
C GLY A 259 -12.60 -8.74 6.24
N SER A 260 -13.93 -8.99 6.22
CA SER A 260 -14.85 -8.54 7.26
C SER A 260 -14.57 -9.10 8.66
N ASP A 261 -13.89 -10.24 8.78
CA ASP A 261 -13.52 -10.83 10.07
C ASP A 261 -12.58 -9.93 10.87
N TYR A 262 -11.89 -9.03 10.18
CA TYR A 262 -10.84 -8.16 10.72
C TYR A 262 -11.26 -6.69 10.89
N PHE A 263 -12.49 -6.34 10.57
CA PHE A 263 -12.97 -4.94 10.65
C PHE A 263 -12.88 -4.33 12.06
N GLY A 264 -12.99 -5.16 13.10
CA GLY A 264 -12.86 -4.70 14.49
C GLY A 264 -11.46 -4.16 14.84
N ASN A 265 -10.46 -4.48 14.04
CA ASN A 265 -9.06 -4.12 14.29
C ASN A 265 -8.59 -2.88 13.51
N GLY A 266 -9.14 -2.66 12.33
CA GLY A 266 -8.71 -1.59 11.43
C GLY A 266 -9.20 -1.80 10.01
N ARG A 267 -8.57 -1.11 9.05
CA ARG A 267 -8.81 -1.34 7.63
C ARG A 267 -8.20 -2.67 7.19
N VAL A 268 -8.66 -3.15 6.06
CA VAL A 268 -8.11 -4.34 5.36
C VAL A 268 -7.68 -3.96 3.96
N THR A 269 -6.70 -4.70 3.43
CA THR A 269 -6.27 -4.59 2.03
C THR A 269 -7.34 -5.19 1.13
N GLU A 270 -7.85 -4.41 0.15
CA GLU A 270 -8.85 -4.89 -0.80
C GLU A 270 -8.17 -5.43 -2.07
N PHE A 271 -7.78 -6.70 -2.05
CA PHE A 271 -7.07 -7.35 -3.16
C PHE A 271 -7.92 -7.52 -4.43
N LYS A 272 -9.24 -7.53 -4.31
CA LYS A 272 -10.14 -7.56 -5.48
C LYS A 272 -10.00 -6.32 -6.35
N TYR A 273 -9.66 -5.18 -5.75
CA TYR A 273 -9.53 -3.90 -6.44
C TYR A 273 -8.57 -3.99 -7.61
N GLY A 274 -7.30 -4.28 -7.36
CA GLY A 274 -6.27 -4.37 -8.40
C GLY A 274 -6.53 -5.50 -9.39
N ALA A 275 -6.99 -6.67 -8.91
CA ALA A 275 -7.30 -7.82 -9.76
C ALA A 275 -8.43 -7.52 -10.75
N LYS A 276 -9.52 -6.92 -10.30
CA LYS A 276 -10.68 -6.57 -11.13
C LYS A 276 -10.37 -5.41 -12.07
N LEU A 277 -9.72 -4.37 -11.58
CA LEU A 277 -9.33 -3.22 -12.41
C LEU A 277 -8.38 -3.64 -13.54
N GLY A 278 -7.43 -4.52 -13.24
CA GLY A 278 -6.54 -5.09 -14.25
C GLY A 278 -7.30 -5.88 -15.32
N THR A 279 -8.25 -6.70 -14.93
CA THR A 279 -9.11 -7.46 -15.87
C THR A 279 -9.90 -6.52 -16.78
N VAL A 280 -10.48 -5.45 -16.21
CA VAL A 280 -11.26 -4.45 -16.97
C VAL A 280 -10.39 -3.72 -17.98
N LEU A 281 -9.24 -3.20 -17.57
CA LEU A 281 -8.36 -2.43 -18.45
C LEU A 281 -7.70 -3.31 -19.53
N ARG A 282 -7.46 -4.59 -19.23
CA ARG A 282 -7.01 -5.59 -20.24
C ARG A 282 -8.14 -6.04 -21.17
N LYS A 283 -9.39 -5.66 -20.91
CA LYS A 283 -10.58 -6.10 -21.66
C LYS A 283 -10.77 -7.63 -21.65
N TRP A 284 -10.34 -8.30 -20.57
CA TRP A 284 -10.45 -9.75 -20.44
C TRP A 284 -11.84 -10.16 -19.98
N ASN A 285 -12.24 -11.37 -20.36
CA ASN A 285 -13.50 -11.99 -19.94
C ASN A 285 -14.76 -11.15 -20.27
N GLY A 286 -14.69 -10.31 -21.30
CA GLY A 286 -15.79 -9.44 -21.69
C GLY A 286 -16.00 -8.23 -20.78
N GLU A 287 -15.06 -7.96 -19.87
CA GLU A 287 -15.09 -6.77 -19.02
C GLU A 287 -14.86 -5.49 -19.81
N LYS A 288 -15.48 -4.41 -19.38
CA LYS A 288 -15.44 -3.09 -20.01
C LYS A 288 -15.35 -1.99 -18.96
N MET A 289 -14.72 -0.89 -19.34
CA MET A 289 -14.68 0.29 -18.46
C MET A 289 -16.07 0.86 -18.16
N ALA A 290 -17.04 0.73 -19.06
CA ALA A 290 -18.42 1.15 -18.82
C ALA A 290 -19.05 0.49 -17.58
N TYR A 291 -18.59 -0.68 -17.18
CA TYR A 291 -19.06 -1.38 -15.99
C TYR A 291 -18.53 -0.77 -14.67
N LEU A 292 -17.54 0.11 -14.73
CA LEU A 292 -16.96 0.76 -13.55
C LEU A 292 -17.88 1.82 -12.91
N LYS A 293 -19.05 2.08 -13.48
CA LYS A 293 -20.03 3.08 -12.97
C LYS A 293 -20.36 2.89 -11.50
N ASN A 294 -20.47 1.64 -11.02
CA ASN A 294 -20.76 1.31 -9.63
C ASN A 294 -19.55 0.71 -8.90
N TRP A 295 -18.35 1.09 -9.31
CA TRP A 295 -17.10 0.63 -8.73
C TRP A 295 -17.02 0.83 -7.22
N GLY A 296 -16.45 -0.11 -6.51
CA GLY A 296 -16.38 -0.15 -5.05
C GLY A 296 -17.32 -1.21 -4.49
N GLU A 297 -18.17 -0.84 -3.55
CA GLU A 297 -19.10 -1.78 -2.90
C GLU A 297 -20.05 -2.48 -3.89
N GLY A 298 -20.40 -1.81 -4.99
CA GLY A 298 -21.19 -2.39 -6.08
C GLY A 298 -20.51 -3.56 -6.81
N TRP A 299 -19.21 -3.72 -6.64
CA TRP A 299 -18.40 -4.84 -7.15
C TRP A 299 -18.15 -5.93 -6.09
N GLY A 300 -18.79 -5.84 -4.93
CA GLY A 300 -18.61 -6.76 -3.83
C GLY A 300 -17.32 -6.54 -3.04
N PHE A 301 -16.78 -5.32 -3.09
CA PHE A 301 -15.64 -4.93 -2.27
C PHE A 301 -16.10 -4.61 -0.84
N VAL A 302 -15.16 -4.58 0.10
CA VAL A 302 -15.44 -4.18 1.48
C VAL A 302 -15.89 -2.72 1.54
N PRO A 303 -16.57 -2.26 2.63
CA PRO A 303 -16.97 -0.87 2.75
C PRO A 303 -15.80 0.09 2.58
N THR A 304 -16.06 1.24 1.94
CA THR A 304 -15.02 2.22 1.59
C THR A 304 -14.17 2.66 2.78
N ASP A 305 -14.76 2.82 3.94
CA ASP A 305 -14.08 3.25 5.17
C ASP A 305 -13.29 2.11 5.86
N ARG A 306 -13.36 0.90 5.30
CA ARG A 306 -12.62 -0.30 5.74
C ARG A 306 -11.56 -0.74 4.74
N ALA A 307 -11.51 -0.12 3.55
CA ALA A 307 -10.63 -0.51 2.47
C ALA A 307 -9.34 0.32 2.43
N LEU A 308 -8.21 -0.37 2.26
CA LEU A 308 -6.99 0.19 1.69
C LEU A 308 -6.85 -0.39 0.29
N VAL A 309 -6.70 0.48 -0.72
CA VAL A 309 -6.71 0.10 -2.13
C VAL A 309 -5.39 0.41 -2.83
N PHE A 310 -5.07 -0.40 -3.82
CA PHE A 310 -3.84 -0.32 -4.61
C PHE A 310 -4.04 -1.01 -5.95
N VAL A 311 -3.28 -0.60 -6.96
CA VAL A 311 -3.27 -1.27 -8.28
C VAL A 311 -2.48 -2.57 -8.19
N ASP A 312 -1.29 -2.49 -7.60
CA ASP A 312 -0.42 -3.63 -7.29
C ASP A 312 0.23 -3.46 -5.92
N ASN A 313 0.82 -4.54 -5.41
CA ASN A 313 1.69 -4.52 -4.24
C ASN A 313 3.02 -5.25 -4.54
N HIS A 314 3.92 -5.28 -3.56
CA HIS A 314 5.23 -5.91 -3.71
C HIS A 314 5.19 -7.42 -3.98
N ASP A 315 4.13 -8.12 -3.55
CA ASP A 315 3.90 -9.55 -3.82
C ASP A 315 3.30 -9.79 -5.21
N ASN A 316 2.12 -9.23 -5.47
CA ASN A 316 1.36 -9.57 -6.66
C ASN A 316 1.96 -8.98 -7.95
N GLN A 317 2.80 -7.94 -7.86
CA GLN A 317 3.54 -7.42 -9.01
C GLN A 317 4.53 -8.43 -9.61
N ARG A 318 4.88 -9.45 -8.86
CA ARG A 318 5.83 -10.51 -9.24
C ARG A 318 5.24 -11.91 -9.16
N GLY A 319 3.91 -12.01 -9.09
CA GLY A 319 3.20 -13.28 -9.15
C GLY A 319 3.04 -13.99 -7.81
N HIS A 320 3.41 -13.36 -6.70
CA HIS A 320 3.12 -13.85 -5.35
C HIS A 320 1.76 -13.33 -4.86
N GLY A 321 1.18 -13.97 -3.87
CA GLY A 321 -0.08 -13.55 -3.28
C GLY A 321 -1.27 -13.75 -4.23
N ALA A 322 -2.04 -12.68 -4.49
CA ALA A 322 -3.34 -12.78 -5.13
C ALA A 322 -3.47 -11.90 -6.38
N GLY A 323 -4.27 -12.35 -7.36
CA GLY A 323 -4.65 -11.61 -8.56
C GLY A 323 -4.05 -12.15 -9.87
N GLY A 324 -2.93 -12.85 -9.80
CA GLY A 324 -2.32 -13.49 -10.96
C GLY A 324 -1.96 -12.52 -12.10
N SER A 325 -2.12 -12.97 -13.34
CA SER A 325 -1.71 -12.22 -14.54
C SER A 325 -2.57 -10.99 -14.85
N SER A 326 -3.72 -10.81 -14.19
CA SER A 326 -4.55 -9.61 -14.36
C SER A 326 -3.92 -8.36 -13.75
N ILE A 327 -3.07 -8.52 -12.75
CA ILE A 327 -2.44 -7.40 -12.04
C ILE A 327 -1.60 -6.55 -13.00
N LEU A 328 -1.92 -5.26 -13.05
CA LEU A 328 -1.15 -4.27 -13.78
C LEU A 328 0.02 -3.80 -12.92
N THR A 329 1.19 -3.64 -13.54
CA THR A 329 2.41 -3.20 -12.89
C THR A 329 3.13 -2.17 -13.75
N PHE A 330 4.24 -1.64 -13.27
CA PHE A 330 5.09 -0.72 -14.05
C PHE A 330 5.59 -1.34 -15.38
N TRP A 331 5.58 -2.66 -15.52
CA TRP A 331 5.89 -3.32 -16.79
C TRP A 331 4.82 -3.08 -17.86
N ASP A 332 3.58 -2.82 -17.45
CA ASP A 332 2.44 -2.47 -18.30
C ASP A 332 2.18 -0.95 -18.23
N SER A 333 3.18 -0.13 -18.42
CA SER A 333 3.20 1.29 -18.01
C SER A 333 2.01 2.11 -18.49
N ARG A 334 1.52 1.90 -19.72
CA ARG A 334 0.36 2.61 -20.30
C ARG A 334 -0.92 2.33 -19.51
N LEU A 335 -1.26 1.06 -19.34
CA LEU A 335 -2.46 0.65 -18.58
C LEU A 335 -2.29 0.91 -17.07
N TYR A 336 -1.07 0.78 -16.55
CA TYR A 336 -0.76 1.05 -15.15
C TYR A 336 -1.01 2.52 -14.77
N LYS A 337 -0.64 3.46 -15.64
CA LYS A 337 -0.93 4.88 -15.45
C LYS A 337 -2.43 5.16 -15.48
N MET A 338 -3.17 4.53 -16.38
CA MET A 338 -4.63 4.63 -16.44
C MET A 338 -5.27 4.07 -15.16
N ALA A 339 -4.84 2.88 -14.71
CA ALA A 339 -5.33 2.26 -13.49
C ALA A 339 -5.07 3.12 -12.25
N SER A 340 -3.85 3.64 -12.13
CA SER A 340 -3.47 4.54 -11.04
C SER A 340 -4.26 5.85 -11.09
N GLY A 341 -4.45 6.42 -12.27
CA GLY A 341 -5.28 7.61 -12.47
C GLY A 341 -6.73 7.38 -12.07
N PHE A 342 -7.30 6.25 -12.45
CA PHE A 342 -8.66 5.86 -12.04
C PHE A 342 -8.77 5.71 -10.52
N MET A 343 -7.84 4.96 -9.91
CA MET A 343 -7.81 4.75 -8.46
C MET A 343 -7.72 6.06 -7.69
N LEU A 344 -6.84 6.95 -8.10
CA LEU A 344 -6.59 8.22 -7.42
C LEU A 344 -7.73 9.23 -7.63
N ALA A 345 -8.44 9.15 -8.76
CA ALA A 345 -9.60 10.00 -9.03
C ALA A 345 -10.88 9.51 -8.32
N HIS A 346 -11.06 8.20 -8.17
CA HIS A 346 -12.28 7.60 -7.62
C HIS A 346 -12.31 7.71 -6.08
N PRO A 347 -13.47 8.01 -5.45
CA PRO A 347 -13.55 8.23 -4.00
C PRO A 347 -13.39 6.97 -3.14
N TYR A 348 -13.52 5.77 -3.70
CA TYR A 348 -13.50 4.53 -2.94
C TYR A 348 -12.15 4.26 -2.28
N GLY A 349 -12.17 3.96 -0.98
CA GLY A 349 -11.03 3.48 -0.20
C GLY A 349 -9.95 4.52 0.10
N PHE A 350 -8.98 4.10 0.89
CA PHE A 350 -7.74 4.84 1.15
C PHE A 350 -6.64 4.33 0.22
N THR A 351 -5.97 5.21 -0.51
CA THR A 351 -5.10 4.84 -1.61
C THR A 351 -3.64 4.71 -1.21
N ARG A 352 -3.00 3.64 -1.70
CA ARG A 352 -1.56 3.42 -1.62
C ARG A 352 -0.97 3.27 -3.03
N VAL A 353 0.03 4.07 -3.34
CA VAL A 353 0.84 3.97 -4.57
C VAL A 353 2.02 3.04 -4.31
N MET A 354 2.33 2.16 -5.27
CA MET A 354 3.53 1.31 -5.24
C MET A 354 4.73 2.04 -5.84
N SER A 355 5.90 1.89 -5.23
CA SER A 355 7.18 2.29 -5.81
C SER A 355 8.14 1.11 -5.78
N SER A 356 8.57 0.67 -6.94
CA SER A 356 9.20 -0.62 -7.20
C SER A 356 10.66 -0.48 -7.60
N PHE A 357 11.33 -1.61 -7.74
CA PHE A 357 12.62 -1.73 -8.44
C PHE A 357 12.49 -2.69 -9.62
N ARG A 358 13.37 -2.54 -10.61
CA ARG A 358 13.48 -3.46 -11.75
C ARG A 358 14.25 -4.71 -11.34
N TRP A 359 13.86 -5.85 -11.92
CA TRP A 359 14.60 -7.11 -11.81
C TRP A 359 14.59 -7.80 -13.19
N PRO A 360 15.56 -8.71 -13.48
CA PRO A 360 15.64 -9.40 -14.76
C PRO A 360 14.59 -10.51 -14.83
N ARG A 361 13.34 -10.18 -15.19
CA ARG A 361 12.29 -11.17 -15.37
C ARG A 361 12.66 -12.22 -16.41
N TYR A 362 12.40 -13.47 -16.09
CA TYR A 362 12.55 -14.58 -17.02
C TYR A 362 11.42 -15.58 -16.84
N PHE A 363 10.59 -15.73 -17.86
CA PHE A 363 9.39 -16.57 -17.77
C PHE A 363 9.64 -17.97 -18.29
N GLU A 364 9.34 -18.98 -17.45
CA GLU A 364 9.26 -20.39 -17.81
C GLU A 364 7.84 -20.88 -17.50
N ASN A 365 7.16 -21.46 -18.50
CA ASN A 365 5.80 -21.96 -18.36
C ASN A 365 4.81 -20.92 -17.75
N GLY A 366 4.99 -19.65 -18.08
CA GLY A 366 4.15 -18.56 -17.61
C GLY A 366 4.44 -18.06 -16.20
N LYS A 367 5.48 -18.60 -15.53
CA LYS A 367 5.96 -18.15 -14.23
C LYS A 367 7.31 -17.45 -14.38
N ASP A 368 7.46 -16.28 -13.75
CA ASP A 368 8.76 -15.62 -13.63
C ASP A 368 9.62 -16.38 -12.62
N ILE A 369 10.72 -16.98 -13.09
CA ILE A 369 11.64 -17.74 -12.22
C ILE A 369 12.61 -16.83 -11.45
N ASN A 370 12.63 -15.54 -11.77
CA ASN A 370 13.39 -14.52 -11.06
C ASN A 370 12.51 -13.67 -10.11
N ASP A 371 11.34 -14.15 -9.76
CA ASP A 371 10.40 -13.48 -8.86
C ASP A 371 10.96 -13.23 -7.44
N TRP A 372 12.04 -13.92 -7.09
CA TRP A 372 12.75 -13.80 -5.81
C TRP A 372 13.74 -12.63 -5.74
N VAL A 373 14.18 -12.09 -6.89
CA VAL A 373 15.28 -11.13 -6.95
C VAL A 373 15.02 -9.92 -6.05
N GLY A 374 15.99 -9.64 -5.18
CA GLY A 374 15.96 -8.55 -4.21
C GLY A 374 16.27 -7.19 -4.83
N PRO A 375 16.34 -6.14 -3.99
CA PRO A 375 16.55 -4.77 -4.45
C PRO A 375 17.92 -4.59 -5.14
N PRO A 376 18.09 -3.52 -5.93
CA PRO A 376 19.38 -3.16 -6.52
C PRO A 376 20.46 -3.13 -5.43
N SER A 377 21.52 -3.95 -5.61
CA SER A 377 22.52 -4.18 -4.57
C SER A 377 23.93 -4.01 -5.13
N ASN A 378 24.85 -3.57 -4.26
CA ASN A 378 26.28 -3.55 -4.50
C ASN A 378 26.87 -4.97 -4.34
N ALA A 379 28.11 -5.15 -4.72
CA ALA A 379 28.80 -6.44 -4.63
C ALA A 379 28.95 -6.95 -3.18
N ASP A 380 28.93 -6.06 -2.19
CA ASP A 380 28.98 -6.39 -0.76
C ASP A 380 27.60 -6.74 -0.16
N GLY A 381 26.56 -6.75 -0.97
CA GLY A 381 25.18 -7.03 -0.54
C GLY A 381 24.43 -5.82 0.03
N SER A 382 25.06 -4.66 0.15
CA SER A 382 24.37 -3.43 0.54
C SER A 382 23.41 -2.96 -0.56
N ILE A 383 22.29 -2.35 -0.16
CA ILE A 383 21.32 -1.79 -1.11
C ILE A 383 21.91 -0.53 -1.76
N LYS A 384 21.81 -0.43 -3.08
CA LYS A 384 22.22 0.78 -3.81
C LYS A 384 21.37 1.98 -3.42
N PRO A 385 21.97 3.17 -3.32
CA PRO A 385 21.19 4.39 -3.07
C PRO A 385 20.20 4.65 -4.21
N VAL A 386 19.10 5.31 -3.87
CA VAL A 386 18.18 5.85 -4.86
C VAL A 386 18.74 7.16 -5.38
N THR A 387 19.26 7.14 -6.59
CA THR A 387 19.75 8.35 -7.27
C THR A 387 18.63 9.00 -8.07
N ILE A 388 18.63 10.32 -8.16
CA ILE A 388 17.65 11.10 -8.93
C ILE A 388 18.35 11.68 -10.14
N ASN A 389 17.82 11.38 -11.33
CA ASN A 389 18.27 11.90 -12.60
C ASN A 389 17.79 13.35 -12.83
N GLU A 390 18.37 14.06 -13.79
CA GLU A 390 17.98 15.43 -14.12
C GLU A 390 16.51 15.55 -14.55
N ASP A 391 15.95 14.52 -15.18
CA ASP A 391 14.55 14.44 -15.58
C ASP A 391 13.59 14.04 -14.44
N THR A 392 14.09 14.03 -13.21
CA THR A 392 13.38 13.64 -11.98
C THR A 392 13.07 12.15 -11.82
N THR A 393 13.44 11.30 -12.78
CA THR A 393 13.34 9.84 -12.65
C THR A 393 14.40 9.28 -11.71
N CYS A 394 14.27 8.03 -11.32
CA CYS A 394 15.26 7.36 -10.47
C CYS A 394 16.25 6.55 -11.30
N GLY A 395 17.50 6.52 -10.84
CA GLY A 395 18.57 5.67 -11.35
C GLY A 395 18.73 4.36 -10.55
N ASN A 396 19.78 3.61 -10.87
CA ASN A 396 20.14 2.35 -10.18
C ASN A 396 19.02 1.29 -10.17
N ASP A 397 18.24 1.18 -11.24
CA ASP A 397 17.11 0.24 -11.38
C ASP A 397 15.91 0.49 -10.44
N TRP A 398 15.87 1.59 -9.72
CA TRP A 398 14.69 2.06 -9.03
C TRP A 398 13.67 2.62 -10.02
N VAL A 399 12.41 2.17 -9.95
CA VAL A 399 11.36 2.57 -10.91
C VAL A 399 10.74 3.92 -10.54
N CYS A 400 10.47 4.12 -9.26
CA CYS A 400 9.88 5.35 -8.72
C CYS A 400 8.57 5.76 -9.41
N GLU A 401 7.60 4.86 -9.49
CA GLU A 401 6.29 5.13 -10.09
C GLU A 401 5.60 6.35 -9.45
N HIS A 402 5.87 6.60 -8.17
CA HIS A 402 5.37 7.78 -7.46
C HIS A 402 5.91 9.11 -8.01
N ARG A 403 6.99 9.08 -8.79
CA ARG A 403 7.58 10.23 -9.49
C ARG A 403 7.12 10.36 -10.94
N TRP A 404 6.42 9.37 -11.48
CA TRP A 404 5.83 9.51 -12.79
C TRP A 404 4.82 10.67 -12.77
N ARG A 405 4.96 11.61 -13.73
CA ARG A 405 4.11 12.81 -13.77
C ARG A 405 2.63 12.49 -13.60
N GLN A 406 2.15 11.47 -14.31
CA GLN A 406 0.76 11.07 -14.31
C GLN A 406 0.30 10.61 -12.91
N ILE A 407 1.12 9.86 -12.19
CA ILE A 407 0.81 9.36 -10.85
C ILE A 407 0.95 10.47 -9.82
N LYS A 408 2.07 11.21 -9.83
CA LYS A 408 2.29 12.35 -8.94
C LYS A 408 1.14 13.37 -9.05
N ASN A 409 0.79 13.77 -10.26
CA ASN A 409 -0.26 14.76 -10.49
C ASN A 409 -1.65 14.23 -10.09
N MET A 410 -1.89 12.92 -10.19
CA MET A 410 -3.14 12.33 -9.71
C MET A 410 -3.21 12.18 -8.20
N VAL A 411 -2.09 12.05 -7.50
CA VAL A 411 -2.05 12.21 -6.04
C VAL A 411 -2.48 13.62 -5.64
N ILE A 412 -1.99 14.65 -6.32
CA ILE A 412 -2.42 16.03 -6.12
C ILE A 412 -3.91 16.20 -6.45
N PHE A 413 -4.37 15.65 -7.58
CA PHE A 413 -5.80 15.64 -7.95
C PHE A 413 -6.67 15.11 -6.82
N ARG A 414 -6.31 13.93 -6.25
CA ARG A 414 -7.05 13.31 -5.14
C ARG A 414 -7.13 14.22 -3.92
N ASN A 415 -6.05 14.93 -3.60
CA ASN A 415 -6.05 15.90 -2.50
C ASN A 415 -6.98 17.09 -2.77
N VAL A 416 -7.01 17.58 -4.00
CA VAL A 416 -7.88 18.72 -4.40
C VAL A 416 -9.35 18.33 -4.32
N VAL A 417 -9.71 17.13 -4.73
CA VAL A 417 -11.10 16.65 -4.77
C VAL A 417 -11.56 15.94 -3.50
N ASP A 418 -10.75 15.96 -2.44
CA ASP A 418 -11.08 15.31 -1.17
C ASP A 418 -12.43 15.80 -0.62
N GLY A 419 -13.29 14.84 -0.27
CA GLY A 419 -14.66 15.09 0.20
C GLY A 419 -15.68 15.40 -0.89
N GLU A 420 -15.26 15.57 -2.15
CA GLU A 420 -16.20 15.82 -3.24
C GLU A 420 -16.89 14.54 -3.72
N PRO A 421 -18.19 14.61 -4.05
CA PRO A 421 -18.93 13.43 -4.49
C PRO A 421 -18.52 12.97 -5.90
N PHE A 422 -18.68 11.68 -6.14
CA PHE A 422 -18.66 11.10 -7.48
C PHE A 422 -19.86 11.64 -8.29
N SER A 423 -19.62 12.19 -9.48
CA SER A 423 -20.62 12.91 -10.26
C SER A 423 -20.38 12.81 -11.75
N ASN A 424 -21.37 13.22 -12.55
CA ASN A 424 -21.26 13.38 -14.00
C ASN A 424 -20.66 12.17 -14.73
N TRP A 425 -21.04 10.97 -14.32
CA TRP A 425 -20.62 9.75 -15.01
C TRP A 425 -21.12 9.75 -16.45
N TRP A 426 -20.20 9.44 -17.37
CA TRP A 426 -20.49 9.17 -18.77
C TRP A 426 -19.72 7.94 -19.23
N ASP A 427 -20.31 7.15 -20.13
CA ASP A 427 -19.64 6.09 -20.85
C ASP A 427 -20.25 5.93 -22.25
N ASN A 428 -19.49 5.34 -23.17
CA ASN A 428 -19.96 5.03 -24.52
C ASN A 428 -20.53 3.61 -24.67
N GLY A 429 -20.77 2.93 -23.56
CA GLY A 429 -21.17 1.51 -23.52
C GLY A 429 -20.02 0.52 -23.76
N SER A 430 -18.77 1.02 -23.92
CA SER A 430 -17.56 0.23 -24.16
C SER A 430 -16.45 0.67 -23.19
N ASN A 431 -15.31 1.14 -23.72
CA ASN A 431 -14.15 1.45 -22.89
C ASN A 431 -13.76 2.95 -22.92
N GLN A 432 -14.71 3.82 -23.24
CA GLN A 432 -14.57 5.26 -23.04
C GLN A 432 -15.46 5.67 -21.88
N VAL A 433 -14.86 6.23 -20.81
CA VAL A 433 -15.58 6.62 -19.61
C VAL A 433 -15.05 7.95 -19.06
N ALA A 434 -15.93 8.68 -18.39
CA ALA A 434 -15.58 9.91 -17.71
C ALA A 434 -16.39 10.07 -16.43
N PHE A 435 -15.86 10.81 -15.46
CA PHE A 435 -16.59 11.21 -14.27
C PHE A 435 -15.99 12.47 -13.64
N GLY A 436 -16.81 13.14 -12.87
CA GLY A 436 -16.43 14.29 -12.08
C GLY A 436 -16.32 13.97 -10.60
N ARG A 437 -15.71 14.88 -9.88
CA ARG A 437 -15.66 14.94 -8.43
C ARG A 437 -16.22 16.31 -8.00
N GLY A 438 -17.55 16.35 -7.80
CA GLY A 438 -18.24 17.58 -7.50
C GLY A 438 -17.95 18.68 -8.53
N ASN A 439 -17.57 19.85 -8.03
CA ASN A 439 -17.15 20.97 -8.87
C ASN A 439 -15.64 21.24 -8.85
N LYS A 440 -14.83 20.25 -8.43
CA LYS A 440 -13.38 20.41 -8.25
C LYS A 440 -12.50 19.62 -9.20
N GLY A 441 -12.99 18.52 -9.75
CA GLY A 441 -12.19 17.68 -10.65
C GLY A 441 -13.02 16.94 -11.67
N PHE A 442 -12.38 16.57 -12.79
CA PHE A 442 -12.97 15.76 -13.85
C PHE A 442 -11.88 14.93 -14.54
N ILE A 443 -12.21 13.70 -14.89
CA ILE A 443 -11.30 12.78 -15.57
C ILE A 443 -12.03 12.01 -16.66
N ILE A 444 -11.34 11.72 -17.77
CA ILE A 444 -11.86 11.01 -18.93
C ILE A 444 -10.80 10.07 -19.49
N PHE A 445 -11.22 8.87 -19.88
CA PHE A 445 -10.36 7.79 -20.39
C PHE A 445 -10.84 7.31 -21.75
N ASN A 446 -9.88 6.98 -22.62
CA ASN A 446 -10.12 6.23 -23.85
C ASN A 446 -9.30 4.92 -23.85
N ASN A 447 -9.94 3.79 -23.65
CA ASN A 447 -9.33 2.47 -23.78
C ASN A 447 -9.98 1.62 -24.90
N ASP A 448 -10.75 2.28 -25.79
CA ASP A 448 -11.23 1.65 -27.03
C ASP A 448 -10.16 1.70 -28.14
N ASP A 449 -10.38 0.95 -29.20
CA ASP A 449 -9.48 0.86 -30.35
C ASP A 449 -9.79 1.94 -31.42
N TRP A 450 -10.53 2.99 -31.05
CA TRP A 450 -10.84 4.18 -31.84
C TRP A 450 -10.77 5.43 -31.01
N SER A 451 -10.61 6.57 -31.69
CA SER A 451 -10.46 7.86 -31.02
C SER A 451 -11.77 8.27 -30.31
N LEU A 452 -11.60 8.96 -29.19
CA LEU A 452 -12.66 9.66 -28.48
C LEU A 452 -12.69 11.11 -28.93
N ASN A 453 -13.88 11.63 -29.29
CA ASN A 453 -14.13 13.04 -29.52
C ASN A 453 -15.53 13.36 -29.04
N ILE A 454 -15.65 14.06 -27.91
CA ILE A 454 -16.93 14.32 -27.28
C ILE A 454 -16.91 15.58 -26.41
N SER A 455 -18.05 16.27 -26.35
CA SER A 455 -18.31 17.36 -25.39
C SER A 455 -19.09 16.81 -24.20
N LEU A 456 -18.62 17.05 -22.98
CA LEU A 456 -19.22 16.54 -21.74
C LEU A 456 -19.37 17.63 -20.69
N GLN A 457 -20.38 17.48 -19.84
CA GLN A 457 -20.54 18.27 -18.62
C GLN A 457 -19.48 17.87 -17.61
N THR A 458 -18.62 18.81 -17.24
CA THR A 458 -17.54 18.58 -16.29
C THR A 458 -17.92 18.85 -14.84
N GLY A 459 -18.92 19.69 -14.60
CA GLY A 459 -19.26 20.22 -13.28
C GLY A 459 -18.31 21.31 -12.78
N LEU A 460 -17.26 21.62 -13.55
CA LEU A 460 -16.25 22.62 -13.17
C LEU A 460 -16.69 24.04 -13.55
N PRO A 461 -16.21 25.07 -12.82
CA PRO A 461 -16.38 26.47 -13.22
C PRO A 461 -15.76 26.77 -14.59
N ALA A 462 -16.35 27.70 -15.32
CA ALA A 462 -15.82 28.13 -16.62
C ALA A 462 -14.38 28.63 -16.52
N GLY A 463 -13.59 28.32 -17.52
CA GLY A 463 -12.20 28.76 -17.64
C GLY A 463 -11.31 27.79 -18.39
N THR A 464 -10.03 28.10 -18.45
CA THR A 464 -8.98 27.22 -19.04
C THR A 464 -8.30 26.43 -17.96
N TYR A 465 -8.19 25.13 -18.17
CA TYR A 465 -7.56 24.18 -17.25
C TYR A 465 -6.40 23.46 -17.92
N CYS A 466 -5.32 23.25 -17.17
CA CYS A 466 -4.25 22.41 -17.65
C CYS A 466 -4.61 20.93 -17.44
N ASP A 467 -4.43 20.11 -18.49
CA ASP A 467 -4.43 18.66 -18.35
C ASP A 467 -3.20 18.23 -17.52
N VAL A 468 -3.45 17.60 -16.39
CA VAL A 468 -2.37 17.22 -15.46
C VAL A 468 -1.76 15.85 -15.80
N ILE A 469 -2.26 15.19 -16.84
CA ILE A 469 -1.71 13.94 -17.36
C ILE A 469 -0.62 14.22 -18.40
N SER A 470 -0.93 15.02 -19.42
CA SER A 470 0.04 15.38 -20.47
C SER A 470 1.08 16.40 -19.99
N GLY A 471 0.74 17.21 -18.98
CA GLY A 471 1.60 18.25 -18.44
C GLY A 471 1.17 18.69 -17.06
N GLN A 472 1.31 19.97 -16.79
CA GLN A 472 0.92 20.61 -15.53
C GLN A 472 0.78 22.13 -15.72
N LYS A 473 0.21 22.80 -14.72
CA LYS A 473 0.23 24.25 -14.63
C LYS A 473 1.57 24.74 -14.10
N GLU A 474 2.18 25.69 -14.76
CA GLU A 474 3.39 26.39 -14.29
C GLU A 474 3.16 27.90 -14.42
N GLY A 475 3.04 28.59 -13.27
CA GLY A 475 2.65 30.00 -13.27
C GLY A 475 1.30 30.21 -13.94
N ASP A 476 1.28 30.99 -15.02
CA ASP A 476 0.06 31.40 -15.76
C ASP A 476 -0.09 30.61 -17.07
N PHE A 477 0.56 29.49 -17.28
CA PHE A 477 0.45 28.70 -18.50
C PHE A 477 0.43 27.18 -18.21
N CYS A 478 -0.05 26.42 -19.19
CA CYS A 478 0.00 24.96 -19.20
C CYS A 478 1.23 24.47 -19.97
N THR A 479 1.93 23.49 -19.43
CA THR A 479 3.11 22.90 -20.11
C THR A 479 2.73 21.97 -21.28
N ALA A 480 1.44 21.58 -21.37
CA ALA A 480 0.92 20.74 -22.45
C ALA A 480 -0.55 21.09 -22.77
N VAL A 481 -1.43 20.09 -22.82
CA VAL A 481 -2.82 20.24 -23.27
C VAL A 481 -3.62 21.16 -22.35
N GLU A 482 -4.38 22.09 -22.96
CA GLU A 482 -5.37 22.93 -22.32
C GLU A 482 -6.78 22.40 -22.59
N VAL A 483 -7.64 22.50 -21.59
CA VAL A 483 -9.06 22.18 -21.68
C VAL A 483 -9.88 23.42 -21.35
N HIS A 484 -10.73 23.85 -22.27
CA HIS A 484 -11.61 25.01 -22.07
C HIS A 484 -12.98 24.53 -21.57
N VAL A 485 -13.35 24.94 -20.38
CA VAL A 485 -14.69 24.73 -19.82
C VAL A 485 -15.50 25.97 -20.05
N ALA A 486 -16.62 25.82 -20.77
CA ALA A 486 -17.53 26.90 -21.10
C ALA A 486 -18.39 27.33 -19.89
N THR A 487 -19.15 28.41 -20.04
CA THR A 487 -19.99 28.94 -18.92
C THR A 487 -21.09 27.99 -18.48
N ASP A 488 -21.50 27.06 -19.35
CA ASP A 488 -22.44 25.99 -19.02
C ASP A 488 -21.78 24.72 -18.39
N GLY A 489 -20.47 24.76 -18.17
CA GLY A 489 -19.71 23.66 -17.61
C GLY A 489 -19.29 22.58 -18.61
N MET A 490 -19.62 22.76 -19.91
CA MET A 490 -19.24 21.82 -20.97
C MET A 490 -17.79 22.02 -21.39
N ALA A 491 -17.11 20.92 -21.73
CA ALA A 491 -15.80 20.91 -22.35
C ALA A 491 -15.72 19.84 -23.44
N ASN A 492 -14.93 20.11 -24.48
CA ASN A 492 -14.65 19.14 -25.54
C ASN A 492 -13.35 18.37 -25.23
N PHE A 493 -13.39 17.06 -25.42
CA PHE A 493 -12.26 16.16 -25.21
C PHE A 493 -11.95 15.38 -26.49
N LEU A 494 -10.67 15.36 -26.85
CA LEU A 494 -10.15 14.57 -27.97
C LEU A 494 -9.00 13.72 -27.46
N ILE A 495 -9.13 12.38 -27.56
CA ILE A 495 -8.12 11.41 -27.10
C ILE A 495 -7.97 10.34 -28.18
N GLY A 496 -6.78 10.23 -28.76
CA GLY A 496 -6.44 9.18 -29.71
C GLY A 496 -6.32 7.82 -29.01
N ASN A 497 -6.71 6.76 -29.72
CA ASN A 497 -6.56 5.39 -29.18
C ASN A 497 -5.10 4.92 -29.12
N GLU A 498 -4.20 5.57 -29.83
CA GLU A 498 -2.75 5.28 -29.83
C GLU A 498 -1.95 6.25 -28.95
N ASP A 499 -2.61 7.19 -28.29
CA ASP A 499 -1.94 8.11 -27.39
C ASP A 499 -1.17 7.36 -26.29
N LYS A 500 -0.01 7.88 -25.96
CA LYS A 500 0.85 7.28 -24.92
C LYS A 500 0.16 7.24 -23.55
N ASP A 501 -0.60 8.29 -23.24
CA ASP A 501 -1.40 8.43 -22.02
C ASP A 501 -2.84 8.75 -22.43
N PRO A 502 -3.70 7.75 -22.71
CA PRO A 502 -5.00 7.97 -23.34
C PRO A 502 -6.07 8.37 -22.30
N PHE A 503 -5.78 9.37 -21.50
CA PHE A 503 -6.70 9.95 -20.53
C PHE A 503 -6.32 11.41 -20.23
N ILE A 504 -7.29 12.19 -19.79
CA ILE A 504 -7.16 13.60 -19.44
C ILE A 504 -7.75 13.81 -18.05
N ALA A 505 -7.07 14.57 -17.22
CA ALA A 505 -7.57 14.97 -15.90
C ALA A 505 -7.35 16.46 -15.67
N ILE A 506 -8.38 17.13 -15.16
CA ILE A 506 -8.37 18.56 -14.83
C ILE A 506 -8.97 18.80 -13.44
N HIS A 507 -8.47 19.79 -12.74
CA HIS A 507 -8.99 20.18 -11.43
C HIS A 507 -8.80 21.68 -11.18
N VAL A 508 -9.52 22.21 -10.18
CA VAL A 508 -9.60 23.66 -9.94
C VAL A 508 -8.25 24.31 -9.63
N ASP A 509 -7.31 23.62 -9.02
CA ASP A 509 -5.97 24.17 -8.73
C ASP A 509 -5.05 24.17 -9.98
N ALA A 510 -5.46 23.52 -11.07
CA ALA A 510 -4.80 23.59 -12.38
C ALA A 510 -5.51 24.53 -13.36
N LYS A 511 -6.41 25.40 -12.88
CA LYS A 511 -7.05 26.44 -13.67
C LYS A 511 -6.10 27.64 -13.84
N LEU A 512 -6.03 28.20 -15.09
CA LEU A 512 -5.31 29.43 -15.40
C LEU A 512 -6.06 30.67 -14.89
#